data_189cd567d93dcfc3d6965b437e66c7b2
#
_entry.id   189cd567d93dcfc3d6965b437e66c7b2
#
_cell.length_a   1.000
_cell.length_b   1.000
_cell.length_c   1.000
_cell.angle_alpha   90.00
_cell.angle_beta   90.00
_cell.angle_gamma   90.00
#
_symmetry.space_group_name_H-M   'P 1'
#
loop_
_entity.id
_entity.type
_entity.pdbx_description
1 polymer ?
#
loop_
_entity_poly.entity_id
_entity_poly.type
_entity_poly.pdbx_seq_one_letter_code
_entity_poly.pdbx_strand_id
1 'polypeptide(L)'
;GPINVAIMEEGIHSGRTRALIIALGALLMEMIYCVIAFGGFANLFEDPILSATVELVSFLAVTFFGIRYLMADTVTVQGKRARMIEQRLHPHTMFWTGFVRVLVNPNVLLFWIMISAVLLANGTLQPAWQSRMACAAGAGLGIAAWFLLLVFGSARVRNRFSDKTLVRFSHISGLLLLLLSIVIAVRLISTVAQQGS
;
A
#
# COMPACT_ATOMS: atom_id res chain seq x y z
N GLY A 1 -2.92 -4.27 -6.35
CA GLY A 1 -1.89 -5.19 -5.85
C GLY A 1 -2.40 -6.63 -5.78
N PRO A 2 -1.54 -7.62 -5.49
CA PRO A 2 -1.89 -9.05 -5.53
C PRO A 2 -3.07 -9.42 -4.63
N ILE A 3 -3.22 -8.76 -3.49
CA ILE A 3 -4.33 -9.00 -2.57
C ILE A 3 -5.68 -8.58 -3.15
N ASN A 4 -5.72 -7.46 -3.89
CA ASN A 4 -6.95 -6.99 -4.52
C ASN A 4 -7.47 -8.02 -5.55
N VAL A 5 -6.54 -8.57 -6.35
CA VAL A 5 -6.86 -9.64 -7.32
C VAL A 5 -7.37 -10.87 -6.59
N ALA A 6 -6.76 -11.27 -5.49
CA ALA A 6 -7.18 -12.43 -4.70
C ALA A 6 -8.60 -12.27 -4.14
N ILE A 7 -8.90 -11.11 -3.55
CA ILE A 7 -10.25 -10.81 -3.03
C ILE A 7 -11.28 -10.87 -4.16
N MET A 8 -10.95 -10.31 -5.32
CA MET A 8 -11.84 -10.32 -6.49
C MET A 8 -12.03 -11.73 -7.06
N GLU A 9 -10.94 -12.50 -7.26
CA GLU A 9 -11.00 -13.88 -7.75
C GLU A 9 -11.88 -14.74 -6.83
N GLU A 10 -11.65 -14.65 -5.51
CA GLU A 10 -12.43 -15.43 -4.56
C GLU A 10 -13.91 -14.98 -4.54
N GLY A 11 -14.16 -13.68 -4.63
CA GLY A 11 -15.53 -13.14 -4.70
C GLY A 11 -16.30 -13.59 -5.94
N ILE A 12 -15.58 -13.77 -7.07
CA ILE A 12 -16.16 -14.25 -8.33
C ILE A 12 -16.41 -15.77 -8.28
N HIS A 13 -15.44 -16.57 -7.80
CA HIS A 13 -15.47 -18.03 -7.93
C HIS A 13 -16.14 -18.71 -6.73
N SER A 14 -15.87 -18.24 -5.51
CA SER A 14 -16.25 -18.92 -4.27
C SER A 14 -17.25 -18.14 -3.42
N GLY A 15 -17.58 -16.92 -3.83
CA GLY A 15 -18.62 -16.10 -3.22
C GLY A 15 -18.10 -15.07 -2.19
N ARG A 16 -19.02 -14.17 -1.82
CA ARG A 16 -18.71 -12.97 -1.00
C ARG A 16 -18.14 -13.30 0.38
N THR A 17 -18.65 -14.33 1.04
CA THR A 17 -18.23 -14.68 2.39
C THR A 17 -16.74 -15.04 2.46
N ARG A 18 -16.26 -15.85 1.51
CA ARG A 18 -14.85 -16.22 1.42
C ARG A 18 -13.97 -15.03 1.10
N ALA A 19 -14.37 -14.20 0.15
CA ALA A 19 -13.67 -12.95 -0.17
C ALA A 19 -13.59 -11.99 1.02
N LEU A 20 -14.65 -11.88 1.85
CA LEU A 20 -14.65 -11.09 3.08
C LEU A 20 -13.66 -11.62 4.10
N ILE A 21 -13.56 -12.94 4.28
CA ILE A 21 -12.62 -13.54 5.23
C ILE A 21 -11.17 -13.27 4.80
N ILE A 22 -10.85 -13.39 3.51
CA ILE A 22 -9.54 -13.00 2.96
C ILE A 22 -9.28 -11.51 3.20
N ALA A 23 -10.26 -10.66 2.90
CA ALA A 23 -10.16 -9.21 3.08
C ALA A 23 -9.91 -8.82 4.55
N LEU A 24 -10.54 -9.51 5.52
CA LEU A 24 -10.29 -9.29 6.94
C LEU A 24 -8.87 -9.66 7.36
N GLY A 25 -8.34 -10.79 6.87
CA GLY A 25 -6.94 -11.16 7.13
C GLY A 25 -5.96 -10.14 6.55
N ALA A 26 -6.21 -9.69 5.33
CA ALA A 26 -5.43 -8.66 4.67
C ALA A 26 -5.51 -7.31 5.42
N LEU A 27 -6.71 -6.88 5.82
CA LEU A 27 -6.93 -5.65 6.58
C LEU A 27 -6.14 -5.65 7.89
N LEU A 28 -6.17 -6.77 8.63
CA LEU A 28 -5.41 -6.86 9.88
C LEU A 28 -3.92 -6.65 9.65
N MET A 29 -3.33 -7.29 8.63
CA MET A 29 -1.90 -7.15 8.35
C MET A 29 -1.54 -5.76 7.83
N GLU A 30 -2.39 -5.16 6.98
CA GLU A 30 -2.25 -3.76 6.54
C GLU A 30 -2.26 -2.80 7.74
N MET A 31 -3.15 -3.01 8.71
CA MET A 31 -3.22 -2.22 9.94
C MET A 31 -1.98 -2.38 10.82
N ILE A 32 -1.42 -3.59 10.92
CA ILE A 32 -0.15 -3.83 11.63
C ILE A 32 0.97 -3.01 10.97
N TYR A 33 1.09 -3.06 9.65
CA TYR A 33 2.09 -2.27 8.93
C TYR A 33 1.88 -0.76 9.07
N CYS A 34 0.63 -0.30 9.01
CA CYS A 34 0.26 1.10 9.22
C CYS A 34 0.68 1.58 10.63
N VAL A 35 0.36 0.82 11.67
CA VAL A 35 0.71 1.16 13.06
C VAL A 35 2.23 1.16 13.26
N ILE A 36 2.94 0.17 12.73
CA ILE A 36 4.41 0.13 12.78
C ILE A 36 5.00 1.36 12.08
N ALA A 37 4.52 1.69 10.87
CA ALA A 37 5.02 2.82 10.10
C ALA A 37 4.75 4.16 10.79
N PHE A 38 3.55 4.37 11.33
CA PHE A 38 3.19 5.62 12.01
C PHE A 38 3.81 5.73 13.41
N GLY A 39 4.03 4.59 14.10
CA GLY A 39 4.62 4.53 15.44
C GLY A 39 6.15 4.60 15.46
N GLY A 40 6.80 3.87 14.56
CA GLY A 40 8.26 3.66 14.60
C GLY A 40 9.10 4.81 14.04
N PHE A 41 8.55 5.61 13.13
CA PHE A 41 9.32 6.61 12.39
C PHE A 41 9.25 8.04 12.95
N ALA A 42 8.43 8.31 13.95
CA ALA A 42 8.23 9.68 14.43
C ALA A 42 9.50 10.30 15.03
N ASN A 43 10.28 9.49 15.76
CA ASN A 43 11.55 9.95 16.38
C ASN A 43 12.67 10.13 15.36
N LEU A 44 12.55 9.51 14.18
CA LEU A 44 13.54 9.64 13.11
C LEU A 44 13.49 11.02 12.42
N PHE A 45 12.41 11.78 12.60
CA PHE A 45 12.23 13.10 11.97
C PHE A 45 12.64 14.26 12.88
N GLU A 46 13.06 13.96 14.11
CA GLU A 46 13.65 14.97 15.01
C GLU A 46 15.09 15.33 14.58
N ASP A 47 15.78 14.39 13.91
CA ASP A 47 17.11 14.63 13.34
C ASP A 47 16.99 15.11 11.88
N PRO A 48 17.50 16.33 11.54
CA PRO A 48 17.41 16.89 10.19
C PRO A 48 18.07 16.02 9.11
N ILE A 49 19.20 15.37 9.42
CA ILE A 49 19.92 14.50 8.47
C ILE A 49 19.12 13.24 8.22
N LEU A 50 18.57 12.67 9.28
CA LEU A 50 17.78 11.45 9.19
C LEU A 50 16.44 11.72 8.46
N SER A 51 15.82 12.87 8.72
CA SER A 51 14.62 13.34 8.00
C SER A 51 14.89 13.47 6.50
N ALA A 52 15.96 14.18 6.11
CA ALA A 52 16.33 14.32 4.70
C ALA A 52 16.64 12.96 4.04
N THR A 53 17.29 12.06 4.76
CA THR A 53 17.58 10.69 4.28
C THR A 53 16.29 9.91 4.02
N VAL A 54 15.33 9.96 4.95
CA VAL A 54 14.04 9.28 4.81
C VAL A 54 13.22 9.89 3.66
N GLU A 55 13.24 11.21 3.49
CA GLU A 55 12.61 11.89 2.34
C GLU A 55 13.23 11.44 1.01
N LEU A 56 14.56 11.35 0.94
CA LEU A 56 15.27 10.88 -0.25
C LEU A 56 14.92 9.41 -0.58
N VAL A 57 14.95 8.53 0.42
CA VAL A 57 14.58 7.11 0.26
C VAL A 57 13.12 6.99 -0.17
N SER A 58 12.24 7.79 0.41
CA SER A 58 10.83 7.84 0.03
C SER A 58 10.64 8.28 -1.41
N PHE A 59 11.33 9.35 -1.83
CA PHE A 59 11.33 9.82 -3.23
C PHE A 59 11.78 8.73 -4.20
N LEU A 60 12.91 8.07 -3.91
CA LEU A 60 13.44 6.99 -4.75
C LEU A 60 12.47 5.81 -4.83
N ALA A 61 11.87 5.42 -3.71
CA ALA A 61 10.90 4.32 -3.65
C ALA A 61 9.62 4.65 -4.45
N VAL A 62 9.05 5.86 -4.27
CA VAL A 62 7.85 6.29 -5.02
C VAL A 62 8.13 6.33 -6.51
N THR A 63 9.28 6.89 -6.90
CA THR A 63 9.71 6.96 -8.31
C THR A 63 9.86 5.55 -8.89
N PHE A 64 10.55 4.66 -8.19
CA PHE A 64 10.74 3.27 -8.60
C PHE A 64 9.40 2.54 -8.80
N PHE A 65 8.48 2.64 -7.83
CA PHE A 65 7.16 2.02 -7.98
C PHE A 65 6.32 2.69 -9.06
N GLY A 66 6.38 4.00 -9.19
CA GLY A 66 5.71 4.74 -10.26
C GLY A 66 6.11 4.25 -11.64
N ILE A 67 7.41 4.18 -11.91
CA ILE A 67 7.97 3.64 -13.16
C ILE A 67 7.55 2.17 -13.35
N ARG A 68 7.68 1.34 -12.31
CA ARG A 68 7.32 -0.07 -12.37
C ARG A 68 5.85 -0.31 -12.70
N TYR A 69 4.94 0.50 -12.16
CA TYR A 69 3.52 0.42 -12.49
C TYR A 69 3.20 0.92 -13.90
N LEU A 70 3.93 1.91 -14.40
CA LEU A 70 3.81 2.34 -15.81
C LEU A 70 4.36 1.30 -16.80
N MET A 71 5.38 0.54 -16.42
CA MET A 71 5.98 -0.50 -17.26
C MET A 71 5.29 -1.87 -17.09
N ALA A 72 4.18 -1.94 -16.36
CA ALA A 72 3.49 -3.20 -16.11
C ALA A 72 2.65 -3.61 -17.32
N ASP A 73 3.18 -4.50 -18.15
CA ASP A 73 2.46 -5.09 -19.29
C ASP A 73 1.48 -6.19 -18.87
N THR A 74 1.68 -6.80 -17.69
CA THR A 74 0.79 -7.82 -17.13
C THR A 74 0.80 -7.78 -15.60
N VAL A 75 -0.38 -7.90 -14.98
CA VAL A 75 -0.55 -7.98 -13.51
C VAL A 75 -0.02 -9.31 -12.94
N THR A 76 0.42 -10.21 -13.79
CA THR A 76 0.69 -11.63 -13.50
C THR A 76 1.94 -11.91 -12.66
N VAL A 77 2.95 -11.03 -12.66
CA VAL A 77 4.26 -11.35 -12.05
C VAL A 77 4.24 -11.34 -10.53
N GLN A 78 3.53 -10.39 -9.91
CA GLN A 78 3.41 -10.32 -8.44
C GLN A 78 2.51 -11.44 -7.88
N GLY A 79 1.44 -11.78 -8.61
CA GLY A 79 0.55 -12.86 -8.22
C GLY A 79 1.23 -14.24 -8.19
N LYS A 80 2.14 -14.52 -9.13
CA LYS A 80 2.89 -15.80 -9.16
C LYS A 80 3.83 -15.97 -7.96
N ARG A 81 4.56 -14.92 -7.56
CA ARG A 81 5.46 -14.97 -6.39
C ARG A 81 4.67 -15.12 -5.09
N ALA A 82 3.59 -14.37 -4.92
CA ALA A 82 2.73 -14.49 -3.77
C ALA A 82 2.12 -15.90 -3.65
N ARG A 83 1.63 -16.47 -4.77
CA ARG A 83 1.09 -17.84 -4.80
C ARG A 83 2.15 -18.91 -4.48
N MET A 84 3.40 -18.77 -4.94
CA MET A 84 4.47 -19.71 -4.61
C MET A 84 4.84 -19.69 -3.12
N ILE A 85 4.87 -18.50 -2.49
CA ILE A 85 5.16 -18.36 -1.07
C ILE A 85 3.98 -18.89 -0.25
N GLU A 86 2.76 -18.58 -0.65
CA GLU A 86 1.52 -19.07 -0.04
C GLU A 86 1.43 -20.61 -0.05
N GLN A 87 1.77 -21.25 -1.18
CA GLN A 87 1.83 -22.71 -1.26
C GLN A 87 2.84 -23.33 -0.30
N ARG A 88 3.94 -22.64 0.00
CA ARG A 88 4.94 -23.10 0.99
C ARG A 88 4.48 -22.93 2.42
N LEU A 89 3.71 -21.89 2.71
CA LEU A 89 3.25 -21.57 4.06
C LEU A 89 1.96 -22.31 4.45
N HIS A 90 1.29 -22.98 3.48
CA HIS A 90 0.06 -23.73 3.70
C HIS A 90 -0.95 -23.03 4.63
N PRO A 91 -1.46 -21.85 4.28
CA PRO A 91 -2.43 -21.17 5.11
C PRO A 91 -3.71 -22.01 5.21
N HIS A 92 -4.02 -22.53 6.40
CA HIS A 92 -5.12 -23.46 6.63
C HIS A 92 -6.51 -22.81 6.50
N THR A 93 -6.58 -21.47 6.55
CA THR A 93 -7.85 -20.74 6.46
C THR A 93 -7.76 -19.57 5.46
N MET A 94 -8.89 -19.16 4.93
CA MET A 94 -9.01 -17.99 4.04
C MET A 94 -8.49 -16.71 4.68
N PHE A 95 -8.67 -16.55 5.99
CA PHE A 95 -8.14 -15.43 6.75
C PHE A 95 -6.61 -15.37 6.67
N TRP A 96 -5.94 -16.49 6.95
CA TRP A 96 -4.48 -16.57 6.87
C TRP A 96 -3.96 -16.40 5.45
N THR A 97 -4.73 -16.79 4.44
CA THR A 97 -4.40 -16.49 3.03
C THR A 97 -4.29 -14.99 2.78
N GLY A 98 -5.28 -14.21 3.25
CA GLY A 98 -5.26 -12.76 3.16
C GLY A 98 -4.11 -12.13 3.95
N PHE A 99 -3.93 -12.56 5.20
CA PHE A 99 -2.90 -12.09 6.09
C PHE A 99 -1.48 -12.33 5.54
N VAL A 100 -1.19 -13.58 5.15
CA VAL A 100 0.13 -13.97 4.64
C VAL A 100 0.45 -13.29 3.31
N ARG A 101 -0.54 -13.11 2.43
CA ARG A 101 -0.31 -12.41 1.15
C ARG A 101 0.14 -10.95 1.34
N VAL A 102 -0.37 -10.28 2.35
CA VAL A 102 0.09 -8.94 2.71
C VAL A 102 1.44 -9.01 3.44
N LEU A 103 1.60 -9.93 4.39
CA LEU A 103 2.82 -10.12 5.17
C LEU A 103 4.06 -10.35 4.28
N VAL A 104 3.95 -11.21 3.27
CA VAL A 104 5.08 -11.53 2.37
C VAL A 104 5.27 -10.51 1.26
N ASN A 105 4.48 -9.45 1.22
CA ASN A 105 4.57 -8.40 0.23
C ASN A 105 5.30 -7.17 0.78
N PRO A 106 6.62 -7.05 0.60
CA PRO A 106 7.39 -5.93 1.14
C PRO A 106 6.93 -4.57 0.59
N ASN A 107 6.28 -4.55 -0.58
CA ASN A 107 5.79 -3.31 -1.17
C ASN A 107 4.69 -2.66 -0.32
N VAL A 108 3.92 -3.44 0.44
CA VAL A 108 2.88 -2.89 1.33
C VAL A 108 3.53 -2.18 2.52
N LEU A 109 4.54 -2.79 3.14
CA LEU A 109 5.28 -2.15 4.22
C LEU A 109 5.96 -0.86 3.74
N LEU A 110 6.66 -0.92 2.59
CA LEU A 110 7.31 0.25 2.00
C LEU A 110 6.31 1.36 1.67
N PHE A 111 5.12 1.01 1.19
CA PHE A 111 4.04 1.97 0.95
C PHE A 111 3.63 2.68 2.25
N TRP A 112 3.45 1.96 3.35
CA TRP A 112 3.07 2.56 4.64
C TRP A 112 4.18 3.43 5.22
N ILE A 113 5.44 3.02 5.11
CA ILE A 113 6.61 3.83 5.50
C ILE A 113 6.62 5.14 4.71
N MET A 114 6.45 5.06 3.40
CA MET A 114 6.42 6.21 2.51
C MET A 114 5.26 7.17 2.85
N ILE A 115 4.05 6.66 3.03
CA ILE A 115 2.88 7.48 3.41
C ILE A 115 3.12 8.15 4.77
N SER A 116 3.66 7.42 5.75
CA SER A 116 4.04 7.97 7.05
C SER A 116 5.01 9.15 6.90
N ALA A 117 6.05 9.00 6.09
CA ALA A 117 7.02 10.05 5.80
C ALA A 117 6.35 11.29 5.18
N VAL A 118 5.50 11.10 4.19
CA VAL A 118 4.77 12.21 3.53
C VAL A 118 3.84 12.93 4.51
N LEU A 119 3.10 12.19 5.34
CA LEU A 119 2.17 12.79 6.30
C LEU A 119 2.89 13.56 7.42
N LEU A 120 4.00 13.02 7.91
CA LEU A 120 4.88 13.72 8.88
C LEU A 120 5.45 14.98 8.26
N ALA A 121 6.03 14.87 7.08
CA ALA A 121 6.62 15.97 6.37
C ALA A 121 5.61 17.10 6.08
N ASN A 122 4.33 16.79 5.86
CA ASN A 122 3.26 17.79 5.66
C ASN A 122 2.64 18.31 6.97
N GLY A 123 3.12 17.86 8.14
CA GLY A 123 2.56 18.24 9.44
C GLY A 123 1.16 17.66 9.70
N THR A 124 0.66 16.78 8.84
CA THR A 124 -0.65 16.11 9.01
C THR A 124 -0.56 15.04 10.09
N LEU A 125 0.54 14.30 10.12
CA LEU A 125 0.85 13.34 11.18
C LEU A 125 1.73 14.05 12.21
N GLN A 126 1.15 14.35 13.36
CA GLN A 126 1.89 14.96 14.47
C GLN A 126 2.54 13.87 15.35
N PRO A 127 3.62 14.20 16.11
CA PRO A 127 4.26 13.26 17.03
C PRO A 127 3.33 12.72 18.12
N ALA A 128 2.25 13.46 18.44
CA ALA A 128 1.27 13.08 19.45
C ALA A 128 0.61 11.75 19.13
N TRP A 129 0.50 10.87 20.14
CA TRP A 129 -0.11 9.55 20.01
C TRP A 129 -1.54 9.58 19.44
N GLN A 130 -2.35 10.58 19.87
CA GLN A 130 -3.71 10.76 19.39
C GLN A 130 -3.77 10.98 17.88
N SER A 131 -2.88 11.82 17.34
CA SER A 131 -2.79 12.09 15.90
C SER A 131 -2.45 10.82 15.11
N ARG A 132 -1.49 10.03 15.60
CA ARG A 132 -1.07 8.78 14.97
C ARG A 132 -2.22 7.75 14.95
N MET A 133 -2.93 7.61 16.06
CA MET A 133 -4.07 6.70 16.15
C MET A 133 -5.23 7.15 15.28
N ALA A 134 -5.52 8.45 15.22
CA ALA A 134 -6.54 8.99 14.33
C ALA A 134 -6.22 8.74 12.86
N CYS A 135 -4.97 8.97 12.44
CA CYS A 135 -4.52 8.67 11.09
C CYS A 135 -4.59 7.16 10.78
N ALA A 136 -4.16 6.31 11.70
CA ALA A 136 -4.24 4.85 11.53
C ALA A 136 -5.70 4.38 11.44
N ALA A 137 -6.59 4.91 12.27
CA ALA A 137 -8.02 4.59 12.21
C ALA A 137 -8.64 5.04 10.87
N GLY A 138 -8.33 6.26 10.42
CA GLY A 138 -8.77 6.75 9.11
C GLY A 138 -8.27 5.89 7.95
N ALA A 139 -7.00 5.50 7.98
CA ALA A 139 -6.42 4.58 7.01
C ALA A 139 -7.14 3.22 7.03
N GLY A 140 -7.38 2.66 8.22
CA GLY A 140 -8.11 1.40 8.38
C GLY A 140 -9.52 1.44 7.83
N LEU A 141 -10.26 2.53 8.07
CA LEU A 141 -11.59 2.73 7.49
C LEU A 141 -11.53 2.83 5.96
N GLY A 142 -10.53 3.52 5.41
CA GLY A 142 -10.33 3.62 3.97
C GLY A 142 -10.03 2.27 3.32
N ILE A 143 -9.13 1.46 3.93
CA ILE A 143 -8.81 0.10 3.45
C ILE A 143 -10.03 -0.80 3.55
N ALA A 144 -10.76 -0.77 4.69
CA ALA A 144 -11.96 -1.55 4.87
C ALA A 144 -13.03 -1.23 3.82
N ALA A 145 -13.29 0.06 3.60
CA ALA A 145 -14.21 0.52 2.55
C ALA A 145 -13.77 0.04 1.16
N TRP A 146 -12.47 0.13 0.84
CA TRP A 146 -11.92 -0.36 -0.41
C TRP A 146 -12.11 -1.86 -0.60
N PHE A 147 -11.78 -2.66 0.43
CA PHE A 147 -11.95 -4.11 0.36
C PHE A 147 -13.44 -4.51 0.26
N LEU A 148 -14.33 -3.80 0.95
CA LEU A 148 -15.77 -4.00 0.79
C LEU A 148 -16.22 -3.70 -0.65
N LEU A 149 -15.75 -2.60 -1.24
CA LEU A 149 -16.02 -2.29 -2.65
C LEU A 149 -15.54 -3.41 -3.58
N LEU A 150 -14.35 -3.98 -3.33
CA LEU A 150 -13.84 -5.11 -4.12
C LEU A 150 -14.72 -6.37 -3.95
N VAL A 151 -15.10 -6.72 -2.72
CA VAL A 151 -15.95 -7.89 -2.44
C VAL A 151 -17.32 -7.76 -3.08
N PHE A 152 -17.99 -6.62 -2.88
CA PHE A 152 -19.34 -6.42 -3.43
C PHE A 152 -19.32 -6.10 -4.94
N GLY A 153 -18.28 -5.41 -5.39
CA GLY A 153 -18.06 -5.11 -6.80
C GLY A 153 -17.75 -6.35 -7.63
N SER A 154 -16.94 -7.28 -7.13
CA SER A 154 -16.56 -8.51 -7.83
C SER A 154 -17.78 -9.36 -8.21
N ALA A 155 -18.79 -9.41 -7.34
CA ALA A 155 -20.02 -10.15 -7.60
C ALA A 155 -20.86 -9.57 -8.77
N ARG A 156 -20.73 -8.26 -9.06
CA ARG A 156 -21.43 -7.58 -10.18
C ARG A 156 -20.64 -7.62 -11.48
N VAL A 157 -19.33 -7.83 -11.41
CA VAL A 157 -18.41 -7.63 -12.54
C VAL A 157 -17.81 -8.95 -13.04
N ARG A 158 -18.42 -10.07 -12.71
CA ARG A 158 -17.99 -11.45 -13.05
C ARG A 158 -17.47 -11.63 -14.50
N ASN A 159 -17.84 -10.73 -15.43
CA ASN A 159 -17.46 -10.83 -16.85
C ASN A 159 -16.79 -9.56 -17.42
N ARG A 160 -16.42 -8.55 -16.62
CA ARG A 160 -15.96 -7.25 -17.14
C ARG A 160 -14.53 -6.83 -16.81
N PHE A 161 -13.82 -7.49 -15.90
CA PHE A 161 -12.40 -7.20 -15.68
C PHE A 161 -11.53 -8.00 -16.64
N SER A 162 -11.27 -7.40 -17.80
CA SER A 162 -10.23 -7.84 -18.72
C SER A 162 -8.86 -7.47 -18.14
N ASP A 163 -7.82 -8.27 -18.46
CA ASP A 163 -6.42 -7.95 -18.15
C ASP A 163 -6.04 -6.53 -18.57
N LYS A 164 -6.63 -6.04 -19.69
CA LYS A 164 -6.47 -4.66 -20.17
C LYS A 164 -6.96 -3.61 -19.18
N THR A 165 -8.03 -3.88 -18.43
CA THR A 165 -8.56 -2.95 -17.43
C THR A 165 -7.62 -2.89 -16.22
N LEU A 166 -7.08 -4.02 -15.78
CA LEU A 166 -6.10 -4.09 -14.69
C LEU A 166 -4.80 -3.36 -15.05
N VAL A 167 -4.32 -3.51 -16.29
CA VAL A 167 -3.14 -2.79 -16.80
C VAL A 167 -3.40 -1.28 -16.82
N ARG A 168 -4.57 -0.82 -17.28
CA ARG A 168 -4.94 0.61 -17.23
C ARG A 168 -4.92 1.17 -15.80
N PHE A 169 -5.46 0.43 -14.82
CA PHE A 169 -5.38 0.84 -13.42
C PHE A 169 -3.95 0.92 -12.92
N SER A 170 -3.09 -0.02 -13.30
CA SER A 170 -1.65 0.05 -12.99
C SER A 170 -1.01 1.31 -13.56
N HIS A 171 -1.27 1.64 -14.82
CA HIS A 171 -0.71 2.84 -15.47
C HIS A 171 -1.20 4.13 -14.80
N ILE A 172 -2.50 4.23 -14.47
CA ILE A 172 -3.04 5.39 -13.74
C ILE A 172 -2.38 5.51 -12.37
N SER A 173 -2.26 4.41 -11.63
CA SER A 173 -1.58 4.39 -10.33
C SER A 173 -0.11 4.78 -10.45
N GLY A 174 0.59 4.30 -11.49
CA GLY A 174 1.97 4.67 -11.78
C GLY A 174 2.13 6.15 -12.05
N LEU A 175 1.23 6.74 -12.85
CA LEU A 175 1.23 8.18 -13.13
C LEU A 175 1.01 9.01 -11.86
N LEU A 176 0.03 8.63 -11.03
CA LEU A 176 -0.24 9.31 -9.76
C LEU A 176 0.96 9.23 -8.80
N LEU A 177 1.63 8.07 -8.74
CA LEU A 177 2.86 7.94 -7.95
C LEU A 177 3.99 8.83 -8.48
N LEU A 178 4.18 8.95 -9.79
CA LEU A 178 5.19 9.84 -10.35
C LEU A 178 4.88 11.31 -10.09
N LEU A 179 3.61 11.72 -10.17
CA LEU A 179 3.21 13.07 -9.77
C LEU A 179 3.52 13.32 -8.29
N LEU A 180 3.22 12.36 -7.42
CA LEU A 180 3.57 12.45 -6.00
C LEU A 180 5.09 12.53 -5.80
N SER A 181 5.88 11.76 -6.55
CA SER A 181 7.35 11.81 -6.45
C SER A 181 7.92 13.18 -6.82
N ILE A 182 7.34 13.86 -7.81
CA ILE A 182 7.73 15.23 -8.18
C ILE A 182 7.47 16.20 -7.02
N VAL A 183 6.32 16.09 -6.35
CA VAL A 183 5.99 16.91 -5.17
C VAL A 183 7.01 16.70 -4.05
N ILE A 184 7.38 15.44 -3.78
CA ILE A 184 8.39 15.10 -2.78
C ILE A 184 9.76 15.68 -3.16
N ALA A 185 10.16 15.57 -4.45
CA ALA A 185 11.42 16.10 -4.94
C ALA A 185 11.52 17.63 -4.78
N VAL A 186 10.47 18.38 -5.17
CA VAL A 186 10.42 19.83 -5.02
C VAL A 186 10.57 20.22 -3.55
N ARG A 187 9.93 19.50 -2.65
CA ARG A 187 10.00 19.72 -1.23
C ARG A 187 11.40 19.44 -0.68
N LEU A 188 12.00 18.30 -1.02
CA LEU A 188 13.35 17.94 -0.62
C LEU A 188 14.36 19.04 -1.01
N ILE A 189 14.25 19.54 -2.25
CA ILE A 189 15.10 20.64 -2.73
C ILE A 189 14.89 21.90 -1.89
N SER A 190 13.65 22.25 -1.56
CA SER A 190 13.35 23.44 -0.76
C SER A 190 13.89 23.32 0.67
N THR A 191 13.80 22.13 1.28
CA THR A 191 14.31 21.86 2.62
C THR A 191 15.85 21.95 2.67
N VAL A 192 16.53 21.35 1.69
CA VAL A 192 18.01 21.40 1.58
C VAL A 192 18.49 22.83 1.31
N ALA A 193 17.80 23.59 0.47
CA ALA A 193 18.15 24.98 0.17
C ALA A 193 18.03 25.91 1.41
N GLN A 194 17.05 25.66 2.28
CA GLN A 194 16.88 26.43 3.53
C GLN A 194 17.89 26.08 4.62
N GLN A 195 18.51 24.90 4.57
CA GLN A 195 19.57 24.50 5.52
C GLN A 195 20.96 24.99 5.09
N GLY A 196 21.14 25.37 3.82
CA GLY A 196 22.40 25.88 3.28
C GLY A 196 22.53 27.40 3.27
N SER A 197 21.51 28.13 3.71
CA SER A 197 21.49 29.58 3.85
C SER A 197 21.56 30.00 5.33
#